data_e7ad394cdbd8de771262960c3c9543e1
#
_entry.id   e7ad394cdbd8de771262960c3c9543e1
#
_cell.length_a   1.000
_cell.length_b   1.000
_cell.length_c   1.000
_cell.angle_alpha   90.00
_cell.angle_beta   90.00
_cell.angle_gamma   90.00
#
_symmetry.space_group_name_H-M   'P 1'
#
loop_
_entity.id
_entity.type
_entity.pdbx_description
1 polymer ?
#
loop_
_entity_poly.entity_id
_entity_poly.type
_entity_poly.pdbx_seq_one_letter_code
_entity_poly.pdbx_strand_id
1 'polypeptide(L)'
;MPSKSQPTESFLRHVVLFGFTPETTPAQVCAIEEAFAALPRQIPEIIAFEWGVDVSVENAARGYTHCFLVTFRDDASRAIYLPHPAHQRFVDLAGPHIAQVLVIDYMVK
;
A
#
# COMPACT_ATOMS: atom_id res chain seq x y z
N MET A 1 -21.97 -14.63 -25.14
CA MET A 1 -21.53 -14.60 -24.52
C MET A 1 -21.16 -14.32 -23.99
N PRO A 2 -20.84 -14.29 -23.85
CA PRO A 2 -20.25 -14.31 -23.19
C PRO A 2 -19.81 -13.88 -22.52
N SER A 3 -19.86 -13.98 -22.53
CA SER A 3 -19.33 -13.88 -21.81
C SER A 3 -19.06 -13.23 -21.13
N LYS A 4 -19.65 -12.84 -20.82
CA LYS A 4 -19.04 -12.44 -19.89
C LYS A 4 -18.27 -13.09 -19.45
N SER A 5 -18.02 -13.06 -20.03
CA SER A 5 -17.17 -14.08 -19.58
C SER A 5 -16.44 -13.69 -18.33
N GLN A 6 -16.07 -14.65 -17.57
CA GLN A 6 -15.26 -14.43 -16.39
C GLN A 6 -13.89 -13.93 -16.84
N PRO A 7 -13.35 -12.94 -16.17
CA PRO A 7 -11.94 -12.62 -16.37
C PRO A 7 -11.13 -13.87 -16.03
N THR A 8 -10.15 -14.16 -16.85
CA THR A 8 -9.26 -15.28 -16.60
C THR A 8 -8.32 -15.00 -15.44
N GLU A 9 -8.21 -13.73 -15.05
CA GLU A 9 -7.33 -13.31 -13.96
C GLU A 9 -8.08 -12.38 -13.05
N SER A 10 -7.88 -12.59 -11.77
CA SER A 10 -8.27 -11.63 -10.75
C SER A 10 -7.02 -11.14 -10.08
N PHE A 11 -6.93 -9.83 -9.87
CA PHE A 11 -5.78 -9.24 -9.21
C PHE A 11 -6.05 -9.12 -7.73
N LEU A 12 -4.96 -9.16 -6.96
CA LEU A 12 -5.01 -8.96 -5.52
C LEU A 12 -4.63 -7.52 -5.22
N ARG A 13 -5.51 -6.81 -4.52
CA ARG A 13 -5.23 -5.46 -4.02
C ARG A 13 -4.80 -5.52 -2.57
N HIS A 14 -3.71 -4.85 -2.27
CA HIS A 14 -3.16 -4.74 -0.93
C HIS A 14 -3.28 -3.26 -0.56
N VAL A 15 -4.25 -2.94 0.30
CA VAL A 15 -4.59 -1.57 0.67
C VAL A 15 -3.98 -1.27 2.02
N VAL A 16 -3.13 -0.25 2.08
CA VAL A 16 -2.41 0.09 3.30
C VAL A 16 -2.72 1.54 3.67
N LEU A 17 -3.26 1.75 4.85
CA LEU A 17 -3.54 3.07 5.36
C LEU A 17 -2.60 3.38 6.52
N PHE A 18 -2.04 4.59 6.53
CA PHE A 18 -1.17 5.05 7.60
C PHE A 18 -1.74 6.28 8.28
N GLY A 19 -1.58 6.32 9.60
CA GLY A 19 -1.66 7.55 10.37
C GLY A 19 -0.30 7.74 11.06
N PHE A 20 0.26 8.95 10.97
CA PHE A 20 1.61 9.22 11.48
C PHE A 20 1.55 9.78 12.90
N THR A 21 2.65 9.60 13.64
CA THR A 21 2.76 10.18 14.97
C THR A 21 2.81 11.70 14.88
N PRO A 22 2.34 12.41 15.93
CA PRO A 22 2.38 13.87 15.92
C PRO A 22 3.79 14.45 15.79
N GLU A 23 4.81 13.71 16.23
CA GLU A 23 6.20 14.16 16.18
C GLU A 23 6.82 14.01 14.81
N THR A 24 6.21 13.23 13.92
CA THR A 24 6.75 13.00 12.59
C THR A 24 6.67 14.29 11.78
N THR A 25 7.81 14.74 11.27
CA THR A 25 7.90 15.99 10.53
C THR A 25 7.41 15.81 9.09
N PRO A 26 7.02 16.92 8.41
CA PRO A 26 6.66 16.84 7.00
C PRO A 26 7.78 16.23 6.12
N ALA A 27 9.04 16.51 6.44
CA ALA A 27 10.16 15.96 5.68
C ALA A 27 10.24 14.44 5.85
N GLN A 28 9.96 13.94 7.06
CA GLN A 28 9.95 12.50 7.33
C GLN A 28 8.78 11.83 6.62
N VAL A 29 7.61 12.46 6.61
CA VAL A 29 6.46 11.94 5.87
C VAL A 29 6.80 11.86 4.38
N CYS A 30 7.40 12.90 3.83
CA CYS A 30 7.80 12.92 2.42
C CYS A 30 8.77 11.78 2.10
N ALA A 31 9.74 11.54 2.97
CA ALA A 31 10.71 10.46 2.77
C ALA A 31 10.02 9.10 2.75
N ILE A 32 9.01 8.91 3.60
CA ILE A 32 8.27 7.65 3.64
C ILE A 32 7.41 7.49 2.40
N GLU A 33 6.75 8.58 1.94
CA GLU A 33 5.99 8.56 0.70
C GLU A 33 6.86 8.14 -0.48
N GLU A 34 8.03 8.75 -0.59
CA GLU A 34 8.95 8.47 -1.69
C GLU A 34 9.50 7.04 -1.61
N ALA A 35 9.78 6.57 -0.41
CA ALA A 35 10.30 5.22 -0.22
C ALA A 35 9.27 4.16 -0.61
N PHE A 36 8.00 4.37 -0.25
CA PHE A 36 6.94 3.45 -0.65
C PHE A 36 6.77 3.47 -2.16
N ALA A 37 6.73 4.68 -2.75
CA ALA A 37 6.56 4.84 -4.19
C ALA A 37 7.73 4.24 -4.99
N ALA A 38 8.87 4.04 -4.36
CA ALA A 38 10.03 3.43 -5.02
C ALA A 38 9.95 1.89 -5.06
N LEU A 39 9.11 1.27 -4.22
CA LEU A 39 9.06 -0.19 -4.14
C LEU A 39 8.71 -0.88 -5.47
N PRO A 40 7.81 -0.34 -6.31
CA PRO A 40 7.53 -1.00 -7.58
C PRO A 40 8.76 -1.19 -8.47
N ARG A 41 9.75 -0.31 -8.37
CA ARG A 41 10.97 -0.44 -9.15
C ARG A 41 11.93 -1.47 -8.55
N GLN A 42 11.73 -1.83 -7.29
CA GLN A 42 12.61 -2.73 -6.56
C GLN A 42 12.05 -4.13 -6.42
N ILE A 43 10.73 -4.27 -6.56
CA ILE A 43 10.01 -5.54 -6.36
C ILE A 43 9.14 -5.78 -7.59
N PRO A 44 9.62 -6.62 -8.54
CA PRO A 44 8.89 -6.84 -9.80
C PRO A 44 7.49 -7.44 -9.64
N GLU A 45 7.21 -8.08 -8.51
CA GLU A 45 5.89 -8.66 -8.25
C GLU A 45 4.80 -7.61 -8.12
N ILE A 46 5.15 -6.34 -7.86
CA ILE A 46 4.17 -5.26 -7.84
C ILE A 46 3.85 -4.89 -9.29
N ILE A 47 2.61 -5.13 -9.72
CA ILE A 47 2.23 -4.88 -11.10
C ILE A 47 1.52 -3.54 -11.28
N ALA A 48 1.03 -2.92 -10.20
CA ALA A 48 0.45 -1.59 -10.24
C ALA A 48 0.54 -0.98 -8.86
N PHE A 49 0.63 0.34 -8.81
CA PHE A 49 0.77 1.06 -7.56
C PHE A 49 0.20 2.46 -7.73
N GLU A 50 -0.57 2.88 -6.73
CA GLU A 50 -0.99 4.27 -6.63
C GLU A 50 -1.16 4.61 -5.15
N TRP A 51 -1.15 5.90 -4.83
CA TRP A 51 -1.34 6.32 -3.46
C TRP A 51 -1.89 7.74 -3.43
N GLY A 52 -2.43 8.11 -2.28
CA GLY A 52 -2.95 9.46 -2.10
C GLY A 52 -3.11 9.79 -0.63
N VAL A 53 -3.46 11.06 -0.39
CA VAL A 53 -3.70 11.59 0.94
C VAL A 53 -5.20 11.82 1.08
N ASP A 54 -5.71 11.59 2.28
CA ASP A 54 -7.14 11.70 2.56
C ASP A 54 -7.68 13.08 2.21
N VAL A 55 -8.73 13.11 1.41
CA VAL A 55 -9.47 14.32 1.08
C VAL A 55 -10.96 14.15 1.37
N SER A 56 -11.32 13.18 2.21
CA SER A 56 -12.71 12.89 2.52
C SER A 56 -13.35 14.07 3.27
N VAL A 57 -14.68 14.19 3.13
CA VAL A 57 -15.41 15.33 3.72
C VAL A 57 -16.34 14.89 4.85
N GLU A 58 -16.35 13.59 5.19
CA GLU A 58 -17.29 13.05 6.17
C GLU A 58 -16.71 12.99 7.58
N ASN A 59 -15.46 13.37 7.74
CA ASN A 59 -14.75 13.31 9.02
C ASN A 59 -14.78 11.90 9.61
N ALA A 60 -14.54 10.91 8.75
CA ALA A 60 -14.62 9.50 9.14
C ALA A 60 -13.31 8.75 8.90
N ALA A 61 -12.22 9.47 8.64
CA ALA A 61 -10.93 8.83 8.32
C ALA A 61 -10.18 8.30 9.54
N ARG A 62 -10.63 8.64 10.74
CA ARG A 62 -10.14 8.04 11.99
C ARG A 62 -8.64 8.22 12.21
N GLY A 63 -8.07 9.33 11.72
CA GLY A 63 -6.64 9.60 11.90
C GLY A 63 -5.75 9.01 10.82
N TYR A 64 -6.30 8.25 9.89
CA TYR A 64 -5.56 7.78 8.72
C TYR A 64 -5.49 8.90 7.70
N THR A 65 -4.29 9.20 7.23
CA THR A 65 -4.07 10.30 6.30
C THR A 65 -3.59 9.83 4.93
N HIS A 66 -3.03 8.63 4.86
CA HIS A 66 -2.40 8.12 3.64
C HIS A 66 -3.00 6.76 3.28
N CYS A 67 -3.22 6.56 1.99
CA CYS A 67 -3.70 5.30 1.46
C CYS A 67 -2.82 4.89 0.30
N PHE A 68 -2.24 3.70 0.39
CA PHE A 68 -1.40 3.12 -0.66
C PHE A 68 -2.09 1.89 -1.20
N LEU A 69 -2.22 1.81 -2.51
CA LEU A 69 -2.86 0.68 -3.18
C LEU A 69 -1.81 -0.05 -4.00
N VAL A 70 -1.47 -1.25 -3.55
CA VAL A 70 -0.47 -2.10 -4.21
C VAL A 70 -1.21 -3.25 -4.85
N THR A 71 -0.94 -3.51 -6.12
CA THR A 71 -1.60 -4.59 -6.84
C THR A 71 -0.60 -5.69 -7.17
N PHE A 72 -0.99 -6.92 -6.87
CA PHE A 72 -0.24 -8.12 -7.20
C PHE A 72 -1.07 -8.98 -8.13
N ARG A 73 -0.41 -9.83 -8.92
CA ARG A 73 -1.12 -10.77 -9.78
C ARG A 73 -1.91 -11.77 -8.94
N ASP A 74 -1.32 -12.23 -7.84
CA ASP A 74 -1.90 -13.29 -7.01
C ASP A 74 -1.26 -13.26 -5.62
N ASP A 75 -1.72 -14.17 -4.77
CA ASP A 75 -1.21 -14.27 -3.40
C ASP A 75 0.23 -14.80 -3.35
N ALA A 76 0.67 -15.56 -4.34
CA ALA A 76 2.06 -16.00 -4.41
C ALA A 76 3.00 -14.80 -4.58
N SER A 77 2.61 -13.83 -5.40
CA SER A 77 3.39 -12.60 -5.58
C SER A 77 3.45 -11.79 -4.29
N ARG A 78 2.34 -11.69 -3.55
CA ARG A 78 2.33 -11.00 -2.27
C ARG A 78 3.23 -11.72 -1.26
N ALA A 79 3.28 -13.06 -1.31
CA ALA A 79 4.13 -13.84 -0.42
C ALA A 79 5.61 -13.58 -0.67
N ILE A 80 5.98 -13.19 -1.88
CA ILE A 80 7.35 -12.79 -2.20
C ILE A 80 7.60 -11.35 -1.71
N TYR A 81 6.61 -10.50 -1.82
CA TYR A 81 6.71 -9.08 -1.45
C TYR A 81 6.93 -8.88 0.05
N LEU A 82 6.14 -9.55 0.89
CA LEU A 82 6.17 -9.27 2.32
C LEU A 82 7.54 -9.47 2.96
N PRO A 83 8.28 -10.58 2.68
CA PRO A 83 9.62 -10.75 3.24
C PRO A 83 10.73 -10.15 2.40
N HIS A 84 10.40 -9.50 1.28
CA HIS A 84 11.42 -8.98 0.38
C HIS A 84 12.31 -7.96 1.11
N PRO A 85 13.64 -7.99 0.91
CA PRO A 85 14.52 -7.06 1.61
C PRO A 85 14.16 -5.59 1.39
N ALA A 86 13.70 -5.22 0.19
CA ALA A 86 13.30 -3.84 -0.08
C ALA A 86 12.10 -3.46 0.76
N HIS A 87 11.13 -4.36 0.90
CA HIS A 87 9.96 -4.12 1.75
C HIS A 87 10.36 -4.01 3.21
N GLN A 88 11.27 -4.87 3.67
CA GLN A 88 11.74 -4.82 5.05
C GLN A 88 12.46 -3.50 5.35
N ARG A 89 13.25 -3.01 4.41
CA ARG A 89 13.91 -1.70 4.58
C ARG A 89 12.89 -0.58 4.69
N PHE A 90 11.81 -0.66 3.92
CA PHE A 90 10.73 0.31 4.02
C PHE A 90 10.05 0.24 5.39
N VAL A 91 9.74 -0.96 5.86
CA VAL A 91 9.12 -1.15 7.17
C VAL A 91 10.00 -0.56 8.28
N ASP A 92 11.31 -0.78 8.20
CA ASP A 92 12.24 -0.22 9.18
C ASP A 92 12.28 1.29 9.14
N LEU A 93 12.18 1.89 7.96
CA LEU A 93 12.17 3.33 7.81
C LEU A 93 10.88 3.93 8.35
N ALA A 94 9.75 3.35 7.99
CA ALA A 94 8.43 3.94 8.29
C ALA A 94 7.96 3.63 9.71
N GLY A 95 8.29 2.45 10.23
CA GLY A 95 7.74 1.95 11.48
C GLY A 95 7.77 2.92 12.64
N PRO A 96 8.91 3.58 12.93
CA PRO A 96 8.97 4.51 14.07
C PRO A 96 8.03 5.70 13.95
N HIS A 97 7.54 6.01 12.76
CA HIS A 97 6.68 7.17 12.51
C HIS A 97 5.20 6.82 12.37
N ILE A 98 4.85 5.54 12.41
CA ILE A 98 3.47 5.10 12.21
C ILE A 98 2.77 5.01 13.56
N ALA A 99 1.71 5.83 13.73
CA ALA A 99 0.87 5.78 14.93
C ALA A 99 -0.17 4.67 14.80
N GLN A 100 -0.67 4.44 13.58
CA GLN A 100 -1.65 3.40 13.33
C GLN A 100 -1.56 2.97 11.87
N VAL A 101 -1.83 1.69 11.63
CA VAL A 101 -1.81 1.12 10.29
C VAL A 101 -3.03 0.22 10.13
N LEU A 102 -3.61 0.25 8.94
CA LEU A 102 -4.71 -0.65 8.59
C LEU A 102 -4.39 -1.26 7.24
N VAL A 103 -4.48 -2.58 7.16
CA VAL A 103 -4.22 -3.30 5.92
C VAL A 103 -5.44 -4.14 5.59
N ILE A 104 -5.93 -3.98 4.37
CA ILE A 104 -7.03 -4.82 3.85
C ILE A 104 -6.59 -5.35 2.50
N ASP A 105 -6.68 -6.65 2.34
CA ASP A 105 -6.38 -7.30 1.06
C ASP A 105 -7.65 -7.89 0.49
N TYR A 106 -7.81 -7.79 -0.84
CA TYR A 106 -8.95 -8.42 -1.48
C TYR A 106 -8.60 -8.83 -2.91
N MET A 107 -9.29 -9.85 -3.39
CA MET A 107 -9.25 -10.19 -4.81
C MET A 107 -10.32 -9.36 -5.50
N VAL A 108 -9.98 -8.76 -6.62
CA VAL A 108 -10.93 -7.93 -7.36
C VAL A 108 -12.10 -8.78 -7.82
N LYS A 109 -13.31 -8.31 -7.53
CA LYS A 109 -14.54 -9.01 -7.88
C LYS A 109 -15.03 -8.65 -9.27
#